data_fcd0bddec875f4882c5f6afbc8b9563f
#
_entry.id   fcd0bddec875f4882c5f6afbc8b9563f
#
_cell.length_a   1.000
_cell.length_b   1.000
_cell.length_c   1.000
_cell.angle_alpha   90.00
_cell.angle_beta   90.00
_cell.angle_gamma   90.00
#
_symmetry.space_group_name_H-M   'P 1'
#
loop_
_entity.id
_entity.type
_entity.pdbx_description
1 polymer ?
#
loop_
_entity_poly.entity_id
_entity_poly.type
_entity_poly.pdbx_seq_one_letter_code
_entity_poly.pdbx_strand_id
1 'polypeptide(L)'
;MDPKFLRADELGIRLEIVGGLPIWESHPVYKHQKAIDRIRSSLDRADSSAISAQQHCACIHVADVYISFPDGSLKRPDISIFCQEPAEEDEAVRLIPEAVIEVISKGYEAKDLEIGPHFYLSQGVKDVVVFDPYTLLVLHVRRDRVERHLSPVDIVLECGCRCVI
;
A
#
# COMPACT_ATOMS: atom_id res chain seq x y z
N MET A 1 1.20 -17.19 -11.23
CA MET A 1 -0.06 -16.37 -11.28
C MET A 1 -1.11 -17.16 -12.05
N ASP A 2 -2.34 -17.22 -11.57
CA ASP A 2 -3.44 -17.92 -12.26
C ASP A 2 -3.67 -17.27 -13.64
N PRO A 3 -3.74 -18.06 -14.73
CA PRO A 3 -3.99 -17.57 -16.10
C PRO A 3 -5.22 -16.67 -16.24
N LYS A 4 -6.20 -16.82 -15.35
CA LYS A 4 -7.40 -15.96 -15.34
C LYS A 4 -7.07 -14.50 -14.99
N PHE A 5 -6.04 -14.26 -14.18
CA PHE A 5 -5.57 -12.92 -13.83
C PHE A 5 -4.90 -12.23 -14.99
N LEU A 6 -4.00 -12.95 -15.67
CA LEU A 6 -3.34 -12.44 -16.87
C LEU A 6 -4.38 -12.06 -17.93
N ARG A 7 -5.41 -12.88 -18.10
CA ARG A 7 -6.48 -12.60 -19.07
C ARG A 7 -7.37 -11.42 -18.66
N ALA A 8 -7.61 -11.22 -17.38
CA ALA A 8 -8.33 -10.05 -16.88
C ALA A 8 -7.53 -8.77 -17.12
N ASP A 9 -6.23 -8.81 -16.87
CA ASP A 9 -5.31 -7.69 -17.08
C ASP A 9 -5.21 -7.32 -18.59
N GLU A 10 -5.14 -8.34 -19.47
CA GLU A 10 -5.20 -8.15 -20.95
C GLU A 10 -6.50 -7.48 -21.40
N LEU A 11 -7.60 -7.69 -20.70
CA LEU A 11 -8.90 -7.05 -20.96
C LEU A 11 -9.04 -5.69 -20.26
N GLY A 12 -7.99 -5.21 -19.61
CA GLY A 12 -8.01 -3.96 -18.86
C GLY A 12 -8.82 -4.05 -17.55
N ILE A 13 -9.06 -5.25 -17.06
CA ILE A 13 -9.79 -5.48 -15.82
C ILE A 13 -8.78 -5.72 -14.70
N ARG A 14 -8.80 -4.85 -13.69
CA ARG A 14 -7.97 -4.99 -12.49
C ARG A 14 -8.73 -5.87 -11.49
N LEU A 15 -8.12 -6.99 -11.13
CA LEU A 15 -8.65 -7.93 -10.15
C LEU A 15 -7.71 -8.08 -8.97
N GLU A 16 -8.28 -8.09 -7.79
CA GLU A 16 -7.64 -8.57 -6.57
C GLU A 16 -8.37 -9.81 -6.07
N ILE A 17 -7.72 -10.64 -5.27
CA ILE A 17 -8.38 -11.72 -4.50
C ILE A 17 -8.15 -11.47 -3.02
N VAL A 18 -9.23 -11.44 -2.26
CA VAL A 18 -9.19 -11.32 -0.80
C VAL A 18 -10.01 -12.46 -0.21
N GLY A 19 -9.36 -13.35 0.54
CA GLY A 19 -10.03 -14.52 1.13
C GLY A 19 -10.72 -15.41 0.09
N GLY A 20 -10.16 -15.55 -1.12
CA GLY A 20 -10.73 -16.32 -2.22
C GLY A 20 -11.81 -15.60 -3.04
N LEU A 21 -12.19 -14.38 -2.69
CA LEU A 21 -13.20 -13.59 -3.39
C LEU A 21 -12.54 -12.58 -4.35
N PRO A 22 -12.93 -12.57 -5.64
CA PRO A 22 -12.44 -11.56 -6.57
C PRO A 22 -13.06 -10.19 -6.26
N ILE A 23 -12.21 -9.17 -6.21
CA ILE A 23 -12.59 -7.76 -6.04
C ILE A 23 -12.13 -6.99 -7.27
N TRP A 24 -13.05 -6.23 -7.85
CA TRP A 24 -12.79 -5.41 -9.04
C TRP A 24 -12.26 -4.04 -8.62
N GLU A 25 -11.31 -3.54 -9.38
CA GLU A 25 -10.78 -2.19 -9.21
C GLU A 25 -11.09 -1.32 -10.43
N SER A 26 -11.34 -0.04 -10.17
CA SER A 26 -11.48 0.95 -11.23
C SER A 26 -10.13 1.26 -11.88
N HIS A 27 -10.17 1.73 -13.13
CA HIS A 27 -8.98 2.32 -13.74
C HIS A 27 -8.54 3.58 -12.98
N PRO A 28 -7.23 3.75 -12.75
CA PRO A 28 -6.72 4.93 -12.08
C PRO A 28 -6.99 6.18 -12.93
N VAL A 29 -7.47 7.25 -12.29
CA VAL A 29 -7.62 8.57 -12.89
C VAL A 29 -6.39 9.43 -12.60
N TYR A 30 -6.22 10.53 -13.35
CA TYR A 30 -5.08 11.43 -13.20
C TYR A 30 -4.85 11.91 -11.76
N LYS A 31 -5.91 12.30 -11.05
CA LYS A 31 -5.81 12.76 -9.65
C LYS A 31 -5.22 11.69 -8.73
N HIS A 32 -5.63 10.44 -8.90
CA HIS A 32 -5.14 9.29 -8.15
C HIS A 32 -3.65 9.05 -8.44
N GLN A 33 -3.26 8.95 -9.71
CA GLN A 33 -1.86 8.72 -10.09
C GLN A 33 -0.93 9.85 -9.65
N LYS A 34 -1.38 11.11 -9.80
CA LYS A 34 -0.62 12.27 -9.33
C LYS A 34 -0.38 12.25 -7.82
N ALA A 35 -1.35 11.77 -7.03
CA ALA A 35 -1.18 11.59 -5.59
C ALA A 35 -0.12 10.53 -5.29
N ILE A 36 -0.17 9.38 -5.96
CA ILE A 36 0.81 8.30 -5.81
C ILE A 36 2.23 8.81 -6.13
N ASP A 37 2.41 9.49 -7.25
CA ASP A 37 3.73 10.00 -7.66
C ASP A 37 4.28 11.02 -6.66
N ARG A 38 3.43 11.91 -6.16
CA ARG A 38 3.82 12.89 -5.14
C ARG A 38 4.26 12.22 -3.84
N ILE A 39 3.50 11.25 -3.35
CA ILE A 39 3.82 10.51 -2.13
C ILE A 39 5.14 9.75 -2.31
N ARG A 40 5.30 9.03 -3.42
CA ARG A 40 6.52 8.28 -3.71
C ARG A 40 7.75 9.18 -3.82
N SER A 41 7.62 10.36 -4.39
CA SER A 41 8.72 11.33 -4.50
C SER A 41 9.19 11.86 -3.15
N SER A 42 8.37 11.78 -2.12
CA SER A 42 8.68 12.20 -0.75
C SER A 42 9.21 11.07 0.14
N LEU A 43 9.13 9.81 -0.33
CA LEU A 43 9.55 8.65 0.44
C LEU A 43 11.06 8.63 0.64
N ASP A 44 11.49 8.62 1.90
CA ASP A 44 12.88 8.61 2.32
C ASP A 44 13.02 7.97 3.71
N ARG A 45 14.23 7.82 4.18
CA ARG A 45 14.51 7.43 5.56
C ARG A 45 14.13 8.58 6.51
N ALA A 46 13.54 8.24 7.64
CA ALA A 46 13.37 9.22 8.71
C ALA A 46 14.74 9.55 9.34
N ASP A 47 14.89 10.77 9.83
CA ASP A 47 16.14 11.21 10.48
C ASP A 47 16.47 10.31 11.69
N SER A 48 17.74 9.99 11.84
CA SER A 48 18.27 9.00 12.81
C SER A 48 18.04 9.34 14.29
N SER A 49 17.53 10.51 14.62
CA SER A 49 17.17 10.89 15.99
C SER A 49 15.87 10.21 16.50
N ALA A 50 15.09 9.61 15.61
CA ALA A 50 13.81 8.98 15.93
C ALA A 50 13.84 7.44 15.87
N ILE A 51 14.97 6.83 15.50
CA ILE A 51 15.07 5.39 15.22
C ILE A 51 16.15 4.76 16.11
N SER A 52 15.79 3.66 16.77
CA SER A 52 16.78 2.80 17.44
C SER A 52 17.78 2.26 16.41
N ALA A 53 19.06 2.25 16.74
CA ALA A 53 20.19 1.95 15.85
C ALA A 53 20.20 0.56 15.16
N GLN A 54 19.12 -0.20 15.21
CA GLN A 54 19.05 -1.60 14.77
C GLN A 54 18.17 -1.85 13.53
N GLN A 55 17.48 -0.86 12.97
CA GLN A 55 16.63 -1.07 11.82
C GLN A 55 17.08 -0.25 10.60
N HIS A 56 17.97 -0.85 9.81
CA HIS A 56 18.34 -0.31 8.50
C HIS A 56 17.34 -0.75 7.43
N CYS A 57 16.17 -0.09 7.36
CA CYS A 57 15.26 -0.26 6.23
C CYS A 57 15.81 0.50 5.02
N ALA A 58 15.85 -0.16 3.86
CA ALA A 58 16.28 0.47 2.61
C ALA A 58 15.21 1.40 2.01
N CYS A 59 13.99 1.37 2.55
CA CYS A 59 12.84 2.16 2.08
C CYS A 59 12.57 1.99 0.58
N ILE A 60 12.70 0.75 0.11
CA ILE A 60 12.37 0.40 -1.26
C ILE A 60 10.87 0.51 -1.44
N HIS A 61 10.42 1.20 -2.46
CA HIS A 61 9.01 1.37 -2.72
C HIS A 61 8.67 1.15 -4.18
N VAL A 62 7.56 0.46 -4.39
CA VAL A 62 7.03 0.19 -5.72
C VAL A 62 5.54 0.53 -5.74
N ALA A 63 5.04 0.91 -6.91
CA ALA A 63 3.63 1.17 -7.11
C ALA A 63 3.00 0.07 -7.95
N ASP A 64 1.78 -0.31 -7.57
CA ASP A 64 0.88 -1.03 -8.45
C ASP A 64 1.40 -2.42 -8.87
N VAL A 65 2.07 -3.14 -7.95
CA VAL A 65 2.53 -4.52 -8.17
C VAL A 65 1.71 -5.51 -7.35
N TYR A 66 1.54 -6.71 -7.88
CA TYR A 66 0.86 -7.77 -7.15
C TYR A 66 1.71 -8.30 -5.99
N ILE A 67 1.06 -8.39 -4.83
CA ILE A 67 1.58 -9.05 -3.63
C ILE A 67 0.76 -10.30 -3.36
N SER A 68 1.44 -11.44 -3.26
CA SER A 68 0.83 -12.73 -2.87
C SER A 68 0.98 -12.92 -1.38
N PHE A 69 -0.14 -12.91 -0.67
CA PHE A 69 -0.18 -13.06 0.79
C PHE A 69 -0.29 -14.52 1.23
N PRO A 70 0.12 -14.84 2.49
CA PRO A 70 0.16 -16.22 2.97
C PRO A 70 -1.19 -16.95 2.98
N ASP A 71 -2.30 -16.23 3.09
CA ASP A 71 -3.66 -16.79 3.05
C ASP A 71 -4.15 -17.11 1.62
N GLY A 72 -3.30 -16.91 0.61
CA GLY A 72 -3.63 -17.09 -0.79
C GLY A 72 -4.29 -15.87 -1.45
N SER A 73 -4.44 -14.78 -0.72
CA SER A 73 -4.92 -13.52 -1.28
C SER A 73 -3.89 -12.89 -2.20
N LEU A 74 -4.37 -12.20 -3.21
CA LEU A 74 -3.56 -11.47 -4.18
C LEU A 74 -4.06 -10.04 -4.25
N LYS A 75 -3.25 -9.10 -3.78
CA LYS A 75 -3.58 -7.67 -3.80
C LYS A 75 -2.55 -6.86 -4.57
N ARG A 76 -2.97 -5.68 -5.00
CA ARG A 76 -2.17 -4.76 -5.79
C ARG A 76 -2.23 -3.36 -5.17
N PRO A 77 -1.52 -3.15 -4.05
CA PRO A 77 -1.52 -1.86 -3.35
C PRO A 77 -1.03 -0.74 -4.26
N ASP A 78 -1.55 0.46 -4.04
CA ASP A 78 -1.09 1.64 -4.77
C ASP A 78 0.40 1.92 -4.53
N ILE A 79 0.87 1.76 -3.27
CA ILE A 79 2.30 1.81 -2.93
C ILE A 79 2.60 0.74 -1.90
N SER A 80 3.64 -0.06 -2.15
CA SER A 80 4.20 -1.02 -1.20
C SER A 80 5.61 -0.61 -0.81
N ILE A 81 5.95 -0.69 0.49
CA ILE A 81 7.24 -0.30 1.04
C ILE A 81 7.91 -1.51 1.67
N PHE A 82 9.15 -1.77 1.26
CA PHE A 82 9.96 -2.91 1.71
C PHE A 82 11.27 -2.43 2.31
N CYS A 83 11.78 -3.17 3.29
CA CYS A 83 13.11 -2.90 3.86
C CYS A 83 14.25 -3.56 3.10
N GLN A 84 13.95 -4.56 2.27
CA GLN A 84 14.90 -5.25 1.39
C GLN A 84 14.25 -5.52 0.04
N GLU A 85 15.06 -5.74 -0.99
CA GLU A 85 14.56 -6.08 -2.33
C GLU A 85 13.78 -7.40 -2.30
N PRO A 86 12.56 -7.42 -2.87
CA PRO A 86 11.88 -8.67 -3.17
C PRO A 86 12.70 -9.54 -4.12
N ALA A 87 12.58 -10.87 -3.97
CA ALA A 87 13.29 -11.81 -4.84
C ALA A 87 12.60 -12.03 -6.19
N GLU A 88 11.28 -11.78 -6.24
CA GLU A 88 10.46 -11.95 -7.43
C GLU A 88 10.52 -10.71 -8.31
N GLU A 89 11.02 -10.86 -9.55
CA GLU A 89 11.09 -9.78 -10.55
C GLU A 89 9.94 -9.85 -11.56
N ASP A 90 9.54 -11.05 -11.97
CA ASP A 90 8.57 -11.29 -13.04
C ASP A 90 7.26 -11.94 -12.55
N GLU A 91 7.09 -12.09 -11.23
CA GLU A 91 5.93 -12.70 -10.59
C GLU A 91 5.35 -11.77 -9.50
N ALA A 92 4.24 -12.21 -8.92
CA ALA A 92 3.72 -11.55 -7.72
C ALA A 92 4.72 -11.64 -6.57
N VAL A 93 5.00 -10.54 -5.92
CA VAL A 93 5.92 -10.45 -4.78
C VAL A 93 5.36 -11.24 -3.61
N ARG A 94 6.19 -12.08 -2.97
CA ARG A 94 5.83 -12.87 -1.77
C ARG A 94 6.35 -12.25 -0.48
N LEU A 95 7.32 -11.35 -0.58
CA LEU A 95 7.78 -10.59 0.56
C LEU A 95 6.63 -9.69 1.05
N ILE A 96 6.29 -9.81 2.33
CA ILE A 96 5.26 -8.96 2.94
C ILE A 96 5.83 -7.54 3.08
N PRO A 97 5.16 -6.51 2.56
CA PRO A 97 5.60 -5.14 2.73
C PRO A 97 5.53 -4.73 4.20
N GLU A 98 6.47 -3.90 4.63
CA GLU A 98 6.45 -3.28 5.96
C GLU A 98 5.29 -2.30 6.09
N ALA A 99 5.00 -1.58 5.01
CA ALA A 99 3.92 -0.63 4.95
C ALA A 99 3.23 -0.64 3.57
N VAL A 100 1.96 -0.28 3.59
CA VAL A 100 1.14 -0.11 2.39
C VAL A 100 0.48 1.26 2.45
N ILE A 101 0.43 1.95 1.31
CA ILE A 101 -0.31 3.20 1.15
C ILE A 101 -1.34 3.01 0.05
N GLU A 102 -2.59 3.31 0.36
CA GLU A 102 -3.72 3.28 -0.57
C GLU A 102 -4.24 4.70 -0.78
N VAL A 103 -4.48 5.05 -2.02
CA VAL A 103 -5.11 6.32 -2.42
C VAL A 103 -6.52 6.03 -2.87
N ILE A 104 -7.51 6.61 -2.21
CA ILE A 104 -8.92 6.34 -2.48
C ILE A 104 -9.31 6.76 -3.89
N SER A 105 -9.93 5.82 -4.60
CA SER A 105 -10.62 6.09 -5.87
C SER A 105 -12.10 6.36 -5.59
N LYS A 106 -12.69 7.28 -6.33
CA LYS A 106 -14.10 7.63 -6.18
C LYS A 106 -15.01 6.41 -6.38
N GLY A 107 -15.86 6.13 -5.41
CA GLY A 107 -16.79 4.98 -5.41
C GLY A 107 -16.20 3.70 -4.80
N TYR A 108 -14.96 3.72 -4.31
CA TYR A 108 -14.28 2.58 -3.68
C TYR A 108 -13.88 2.85 -2.22
N GLU A 109 -14.46 3.85 -1.61
CA GLU A 109 -14.13 4.32 -0.26
C GLU A 109 -14.27 3.21 0.79
N ALA A 110 -15.33 2.40 0.73
CA ALA A 110 -15.55 1.31 1.69
C ALA A 110 -14.45 0.24 1.62
N LYS A 111 -13.99 -0.10 0.42
CA LYS A 111 -12.88 -1.05 0.22
C LYS A 111 -11.60 -0.55 0.87
N ASP A 112 -11.25 0.69 0.61
CA ASP A 112 -9.97 1.25 1.01
C ASP A 112 -9.95 1.67 2.50
N LEU A 113 -11.09 2.11 3.04
CA LEU A 113 -11.19 2.57 4.43
C LEU A 113 -11.49 1.46 5.44
N GLU A 114 -12.30 0.48 5.07
CA GLU A 114 -12.81 -0.53 6.01
C GLU A 114 -12.13 -1.89 5.83
N ILE A 115 -12.10 -2.40 4.60
CA ILE A 115 -11.62 -3.75 4.32
C ILE A 115 -10.09 -3.78 4.25
N GLY A 116 -9.49 -2.84 3.54
CA GLY A 116 -8.07 -2.81 3.25
C GLY A 116 -7.18 -2.84 4.49
N PRO A 117 -7.33 -1.89 5.46
CA PRO A 117 -6.47 -1.84 6.63
C PRO A 117 -6.51 -3.13 7.47
N HIS A 118 -7.71 -3.67 7.72
CA HIS A 118 -7.87 -4.93 8.47
C HIS A 118 -7.18 -6.09 7.78
N PHE A 119 -7.35 -6.20 6.47
CA PHE A 119 -6.71 -7.24 5.69
C PHE A 119 -5.18 -7.16 5.81
N TYR A 120 -4.60 -6.02 5.48
CA TYR A 120 -3.14 -5.85 5.48
C TYR A 120 -2.51 -6.11 6.85
N LEU A 121 -3.11 -5.59 7.91
CA LEU A 121 -2.63 -5.83 9.27
C LEU A 121 -2.72 -7.31 9.67
N SER A 122 -3.77 -8.02 9.23
CA SER A 122 -3.90 -9.46 9.48
C SER A 122 -2.82 -10.28 8.77
N GLN A 123 -2.30 -9.79 7.66
CA GLN A 123 -1.25 -10.45 6.88
C GLN A 123 0.18 -10.07 7.30
N GLY A 124 0.34 -9.24 8.33
CA GLY A 124 1.64 -8.89 8.90
C GLY A 124 2.22 -7.56 8.44
N VAL A 125 1.50 -6.79 7.64
CA VAL A 125 1.85 -5.39 7.34
C VAL A 125 1.75 -4.58 8.64
N LYS A 126 2.72 -3.72 8.92
CA LYS A 126 2.80 -2.96 10.18
C LYS A 126 2.09 -1.62 10.11
N ASP A 127 2.23 -0.92 9.00
CA ASP A 127 1.60 0.38 8.76
C ASP A 127 0.71 0.34 7.51
N VAL A 128 -0.52 0.80 7.66
CA VAL A 128 -1.42 1.04 6.52
C VAL A 128 -1.81 2.51 6.52
N VAL A 129 -1.50 3.21 5.45
CA VAL A 129 -1.87 4.61 5.27
C VAL A 129 -2.92 4.68 4.17
N VAL A 130 -4.04 5.31 4.45
CA VAL A 130 -5.10 5.55 3.47
C VAL A 130 -5.27 7.05 3.28
N PHE A 131 -5.15 7.50 2.04
CA PHE A 131 -5.30 8.90 1.67
C PHE A 131 -6.52 9.12 0.78
N ASP A 132 -7.39 10.01 1.20
CA ASP A 132 -8.50 10.50 0.38
C ASP A 132 -8.15 11.84 -0.27
N PRO A 133 -7.86 11.87 -1.58
CA PRO A 133 -7.48 13.11 -2.26
C PRO A 133 -8.64 14.08 -2.50
N TYR A 134 -9.87 13.70 -2.15
CA TYR A 134 -11.07 14.55 -2.27
C TYR A 134 -11.37 15.31 -0.99
N THR A 135 -11.20 14.68 0.16
CA THR A 135 -11.42 15.26 1.48
C THR A 135 -10.14 15.70 2.18
N LEU A 136 -8.98 15.27 1.66
CA LEU A 136 -7.65 15.43 2.24
C LEU A 136 -7.46 14.64 3.55
N LEU A 137 -8.38 13.74 3.88
CA LEU A 137 -8.24 12.86 5.03
C LEU A 137 -7.10 11.87 4.82
N VAL A 138 -6.28 11.72 5.85
CA VAL A 138 -5.23 10.70 5.94
C VAL A 138 -5.51 9.84 7.16
N LEU A 139 -5.68 8.54 6.96
CA LEU A 139 -5.73 7.56 8.04
C LEU A 139 -4.40 6.83 8.11
N HIS A 140 -3.78 6.82 9.28
CA HIS A 140 -2.62 6.01 9.57
C HIS A 140 -3.00 4.92 10.57
N VAL A 141 -3.02 3.68 10.11
CA VAL A 141 -3.54 2.53 10.86
C VAL A 141 -2.40 1.59 11.19
N ARG A 142 -2.26 1.28 12.46
CA ARG A 142 -1.40 0.25 13.04
C ARG A 142 -2.24 -0.74 13.83
N ARG A 143 -1.65 -1.82 14.28
CA ARG A 143 -2.35 -2.85 15.06
C ARG A 143 -2.98 -2.31 16.35
N ASP A 144 -2.32 -1.36 16.99
CA ASP A 144 -2.68 -0.80 18.29
C ASP A 144 -3.36 0.57 18.24
N ARG A 145 -3.37 1.23 17.07
CA ARG A 145 -3.91 2.59 16.96
C ARG A 145 -4.33 2.98 15.54
N VAL A 146 -5.23 3.94 15.50
CA VAL A 146 -5.64 4.65 14.27
C VAL A 146 -5.47 6.14 14.51
N GLU A 147 -4.68 6.79 13.68
CA GLU A 147 -4.48 8.23 13.70
C GLU A 147 -5.16 8.86 12.48
N ARG A 148 -5.74 10.03 12.66
CA ARG A 148 -6.40 10.81 11.61
C ARG A 148 -5.72 12.14 11.46
N HIS A 149 -5.35 12.47 10.22
CA HIS A 149 -4.68 13.71 9.88
C HIS A 149 -5.34 14.35 8.65
N LEU A 150 -4.96 15.58 8.36
CA LEU A 150 -5.27 16.24 7.09
C LEU A 150 -3.99 16.44 6.30
N SER A 151 -4.05 16.13 5.00
CA SER A 151 -2.95 16.40 4.06
C SER A 151 -2.76 17.93 3.89
N PRO A 152 -1.50 18.43 3.82
CA PRO A 152 -0.25 17.67 3.85
C PRO A 152 0.17 17.29 5.27
N VAL A 153 0.65 16.07 5.45
CA VAL A 153 1.14 15.57 6.74
C VAL A 153 2.36 14.68 6.54
N ASP A 154 3.30 14.80 7.46
CA ASP A 154 4.51 13.96 7.49
C ASP A 154 4.19 12.69 8.29
N ILE A 155 4.32 11.54 7.67
CA ILE A 155 4.06 10.22 8.29
C ILE A 155 5.38 9.49 8.47
N VAL A 156 5.67 9.10 9.71
CA VAL A 156 6.81 8.24 10.04
C VAL A 156 6.29 6.82 10.25
N LEU A 157 6.82 5.89 9.46
CA LEU A 157 6.46 4.47 9.47
C LEU A 157 7.29 3.71 10.51
N GLU A 158 6.76 2.62 11.04
CA GLU A 158 7.44 1.79 12.04
C GLU A 158 8.80 1.26 11.55
N CYS A 159 8.90 0.97 10.26
CA CYS A 159 10.16 0.51 9.64
C CYS A 159 11.25 1.58 9.55
N GLY A 160 10.97 2.83 9.90
CA GLY A 160 11.93 3.93 9.87
C GLY A 160 11.95 4.71 8.56
N CYS A 161 11.00 4.49 7.69
CA CYS A 161 10.76 5.32 6.50
C CYS A 161 9.79 6.46 6.84
N ARG A 162 9.84 7.53 6.05
CA ARG A 162 8.90 8.65 6.15
C ARG A 162 8.37 9.01 4.77
N CYS A 163 7.19 9.58 4.75
CA CYS A 163 6.61 10.15 3.53
C CYS A 163 5.70 11.33 3.87
N VAL A 164 5.49 12.20 2.90
CA VAL A 164 4.51 13.29 2.98
C VAL A 164 3.26 12.87 2.19
N ILE A 165 2.13 12.85 2.87
CA ILE A 165 0.84 12.51 2.28
C ILE A 165 0.05 13.79 1.97
#